data_48a8498a7ec7891605a2c61ab432cc71
#
_entry.id   48a8498a7ec7891605a2c61ab432cc71
#
_cell.length_a   1.000
_cell.length_b   1.000
_cell.length_c   1.000
_cell.angle_alpha   90.00
_cell.angle_beta   90.00
_cell.angle_gamma   90.00
#
_symmetry.space_group_name_H-M   'P 1'
#
loop_
_entity.id
_entity.type
_entity.pdbx_description
1 polymer ?
#
loop_
_entity_poly.entity_id
_entity_poly.type
_entity_poly.pdbx_seq_one_letter_code
_entity_poly.pdbx_strand_id
1 'polypeptide(L)'
;MDKMKPVFEALNQELAQANLTLTIICVGGYVLEHHGLRATQDVDAFYQENQKINEIIARVGRQFNLNTHEELWLNNNVASMNKQPAVDLCETLYTFSHLTVLMVPIEYVLGMKMISIREQDLKDIGAIIKYKDFHSPFKTFEDLRKLGFDTIDFSVLLEGFSHAYGMEWLEEFFKENQEKLKRYY
;
A
#
# COMPACT_ATOMS: atom_id res chain seq x y z
N MET A 1 -12.98 12.64 6.04
CA MET A 1 -13.68 12.51 4.73
C MET A 1 -12.61 12.21 3.69
N ASP A 2 -12.78 11.16 2.90
CA ASP A 2 -11.81 10.80 1.86
C ASP A 2 -11.79 11.87 0.76
N LYS A 3 -10.64 12.56 0.63
CA LYS A 3 -10.45 13.64 -0.36
C LYS A 3 -10.42 13.13 -1.81
N MET A 4 -10.15 11.83 -2.00
CA MET A 4 -10.09 11.20 -3.32
C MET A 4 -11.46 10.77 -3.85
N LYS A 5 -12.48 10.67 -2.99
CA LYS A 5 -13.82 10.25 -3.43
C LYS A 5 -14.38 11.09 -4.58
N PRO A 6 -14.32 12.44 -4.56
CA PRO A 6 -14.78 13.26 -5.70
C PRO A 6 -14.00 13.00 -6.98
N VAL A 7 -12.71 12.67 -6.86
CA VAL A 7 -11.83 12.35 -8.00
C VAL A 7 -12.25 11.02 -8.62
N PHE A 8 -12.53 10.00 -7.79
CA PHE A 8 -13.07 8.72 -8.26
C PHE A 8 -14.45 8.84 -8.88
N GLU A 9 -15.31 9.71 -8.35
CA GLU A 9 -16.61 10.02 -8.95
C GLU A 9 -16.47 10.63 -10.36
N ALA A 10 -15.53 11.56 -10.53
CA ALA A 10 -15.23 12.14 -11.85
C ALA A 10 -14.63 11.10 -12.80
N LEU A 11 -13.73 10.25 -12.32
CA LEU A 11 -13.18 9.15 -13.11
C LEU A 11 -14.29 8.19 -13.58
N ASN A 12 -15.23 7.85 -12.70
CA ASN A 12 -16.39 7.03 -13.07
C ASN A 12 -17.24 7.68 -14.17
N GLN A 13 -17.46 9.00 -14.10
CA GLN A 13 -18.25 9.72 -15.12
C GLN A 13 -17.56 9.70 -16.50
N GLU A 14 -16.25 9.92 -16.54
CA GLU A 14 -15.47 9.87 -17.78
C GLU A 14 -15.40 8.44 -18.36
N LEU A 15 -15.30 7.41 -17.52
CA LEU A 15 -15.39 6.02 -17.94
C LEU A 15 -16.76 5.68 -18.53
N ALA A 16 -17.84 6.15 -17.90
CA ALA A 16 -19.20 5.97 -18.37
C ALA A 16 -19.42 6.60 -19.76
N GLN A 17 -18.93 7.83 -19.99
CA GLN A 17 -19.00 8.50 -21.27
C GLN A 17 -18.24 7.74 -22.38
N ALA A 18 -17.16 7.08 -22.02
CA ALA A 18 -16.36 6.26 -22.91
C ALA A 18 -16.89 4.82 -23.08
N ASN A 19 -17.95 4.45 -22.37
CA ASN A 19 -18.48 3.08 -22.26
C ASN A 19 -17.39 2.06 -21.87
N LEU A 20 -16.56 2.42 -20.89
CA LEU A 20 -15.49 1.60 -20.32
C LEU A 20 -15.79 1.32 -18.84
N THR A 21 -15.32 0.17 -18.36
CA THR A 21 -15.33 -0.18 -16.93
C THR A 21 -13.91 -0.36 -16.44
N LEU A 22 -13.65 -0.03 -15.18
CA LEU A 22 -12.36 -0.16 -14.55
C LEU A 22 -12.52 -0.69 -13.12
N THR A 23 -11.67 -1.65 -12.75
CA THR A 23 -11.45 -2.04 -11.36
C THR A 23 -10.02 -1.69 -10.99
N ILE A 24 -9.85 -0.97 -9.90
CA ILE A 24 -8.53 -0.63 -9.35
C ILE A 24 -8.37 -1.24 -7.97
N ILE A 25 -7.16 -1.69 -7.65
CA ILE A 25 -6.77 -2.18 -6.32
C ILE A 25 -5.73 -1.22 -5.76
N CYS A 26 -6.15 -0.33 -4.90
CA CYS A 26 -5.31 0.68 -4.28
C CYS A 26 -4.33 0.05 -3.29
N VAL A 27 -3.08 0.54 -3.32
CA VAL A 27 -1.98 0.11 -2.46
C VAL A 27 -1.16 1.31 -1.96
N GLY A 28 -0.06 1.07 -1.29
CA GLY A 28 0.95 2.09 -0.99
C GLY A 28 0.47 3.25 -0.14
N GLY A 29 0.83 4.47 -0.58
CA GLY A 29 0.59 5.71 0.15
C GLY A 29 -0.89 6.01 0.40
N TYR A 30 -1.76 5.72 -0.56
CA TYR A 30 -3.20 5.96 -0.42
C TYR A 30 -3.83 5.11 0.70
N VAL A 31 -3.41 3.84 0.85
CA VAL A 31 -3.86 2.99 1.95
C VAL A 31 -3.43 3.58 3.30
N LEU A 32 -2.18 4.08 3.40
CA LEU A 32 -1.69 4.73 4.62
C LEU A 32 -2.47 6.02 4.94
N GLU A 33 -2.81 6.81 3.93
CA GLU A 33 -3.64 8.00 4.10
C GLU A 33 -5.06 7.66 4.57
N HIS A 34 -5.66 6.62 3.99
CA HIS A 34 -6.98 6.13 4.40
C HIS A 34 -7.02 5.77 5.89
N HIS A 35 -5.94 5.19 6.42
CA HIS A 35 -5.78 4.87 7.84
C HIS A 35 -5.24 6.05 8.69
N GLY A 36 -5.04 7.24 8.10
CA GLY A 36 -4.57 8.43 8.82
C GLY A 36 -3.10 8.40 9.23
N LEU A 37 -2.28 7.56 8.59
CA LEU A 37 -0.86 7.40 8.94
C LEU A 37 0.06 8.33 8.17
N ARG A 38 -0.28 8.67 6.93
CA ARG A 38 0.52 9.54 6.07
C ARG A 38 -0.35 10.18 4.99
N ALA A 39 -0.09 11.43 4.63
CA ALA A 39 -0.70 12.04 3.45
C ALA A 39 -0.01 11.57 2.17
N THR A 40 -0.77 11.45 1.07
CA THR A 40 -0.24 11.22 -0.28
C THR A 40 -0.91 12.16 -1.29
N GLN A 41 -0.27 12.33 -2.46
CA GLN A 41 -0.80 13.13 -3.56
C GLN A 41 -1.25 12.27 -4.76
N ASP A 42 -0.87 11.01 -4.76
CA ASP A 42 -1.10 10.02 -5.80
C ASP A 42 -1.76 8.76 -5.24
N VAL A 43 -2.29 7.95 -6.15
CA VAL A 43 -2.87 6.65 -5.88
C VAL A 43 -2.12 5.61 -6.68
N ASP A 44 -1.25 4.86 -6.00
CA ASP A 44 -0.67 3.64 -6.55
C ASP A 44 -1.74 2.54 -6.57
N ALA A 45 -1.98 1.92 -7.72
CA ALA A 45 -2.97 0.87 -7.82
C ALA A 45 -2.62 -0.17 -8.90
N PHE A 46 -3.10 -1.39 -8.73
CA PHE A 46 -3.13 -2.38 -9.79
C PHE A 46 -4.41 -2.22 -10.60
N TYR A 47 -4.29 -2.11 -11.92
CA TYR A 47 -5.41 -2.11 -12.86
C TYR A 47 -4.96 -2.52 -14.26
N GLN A 48 -5.92 -2.87 -15.10
CA GLN A 48 -5.64 -3.18 -16.51
C GLN A 48 -5.43 -1.87 -17.28
N GLU A 49 -4.19 -1.62 -17.60
CA GLU A 49 -3.74 -0.41 -18.26
C GLU A 49 -3.99 -0.48 -19.77
N ASN A 50 -4.47 0.62 -20.35
CA ASN A 50 -4.48 0.85 -21.78
C ASN A 50 -4.45 2.36 -22.07
N GLN A 51 -4.11 2.74 -23.29
CA GLN A 51 -3.96 4.14 -23.70
C GLN A 51 -5.21 4.98 -23.37
N LYS A 52 -6.41 4.49 -23.69
CA LYS A 52 -7.65 5.23 -23.49
C LYS A 52 -7.96 5.45 -22.01
N ILE A 53 -7.70 4.46 -21.16
CA ILE A 53 -7.82 4.59 -19.69
C ILE A 53 -6.82 5.64 -19.19
N ASN A 54 -5.56 5.59 -19.63
CA ASN A 54 -4.54 6.56 -19.20
C ASN A 54 -4.89 8.00 -19.64
N GLU A 55 -5.45 8.19 -20.84
CA GLU A 55 -5.94 9.50 -21.30
C GLU A 55 -7.08 10.03 -20.42
N ILE A 56 -8.01 9.16 -19.98
CA ILE A 56 -9.10 9.51 -19.06
C ILE A 56 -8.52 9.88 -17.69
N ILE A 57 -7.63 9.06 -17.13
CA ILE A 57 -6.96 9.34 -15.85
C ILE A 57 -6.24 10.69 -15.90
N ALA A 58 -5.48 10.94 -16.97
CA ALA A 58 -4.77 12.21 -17.17
C ALA A 58 -5.72 13.41 -17.22
N ARG A 59 -6.88 13.27 -17.86
CA ARG A 59 -7.91 14.32 -17.98
C ARG A 59 -8.49 14.66 -16.61
N VAL A 60 -8.89 13.64 -15.84
CA VAL A 60 -9.39 13.82 -14.48
C VAL A 60 -8.32 14.46 -13.59
N GLY A 61 -7.07 14.01 -13.68
CA GLY A 61 -5.97 14.61 -12.93
C GLY A 61 -5.78 16.09 -13.21
N ARG A 62 -5.92 16.53 -14.49
CA ARG A 62 -5.88 17.95 -14.84
C ARG A 62 -7.05 18.74 -14.22
N GLN A 63 -8.23 18.16 -14.21
CA GLN A 63 -9.42 18.80 -13.63
C GLN A 63 -9.25 19.10 -12.14
N PHE A 64 -8.53 18.23 -11.42
CA PHE A 64 -8.32 18.36 -9.97
C PHE A 64 -6.90 18.86 -9.61
N ASN A 65 -6.07 19.21 -10.59
CA ASN A 65 -4.66 19.62 -10.41
C ASN A 65 -3.82 18.59 -9.64
N LEU A 66 -4.00 17.30 -9.95
CA LEU A 66 -3.34 16.18 -9.25
C LEU A 66 -2.17 15.57 -10.02
N ASN A 67 -2.13 15.70 -11.36
CA ASN A 67 -1.00 15.18 -12.14
C ASN A 67 0.26 16.01 -11.85
N THR A 68 1.40 15.32 -11.75
CA THR A 68 2.73 15.94 -11.84
C THR A 68 3.19 15.99 -13.31
N HIS A 69 4.36 16.58 -13.57
CA HIS A 69 4.95 16.59 -14.91
C HIS A 69 5.38 15.19 -15.40
N GLU A 70 5.62 14.27 -14.47
CA GLU A 70 6.20 12.96 -14.74
C GLU A 70 5.23 11.80 -14.48
N GLU A 71 4.23 11.99 -13.61
CA GLU A 71 3.36 10.90 -13.16
C GLU A 71 1.88 11.28 -13.14
N LEU A 72 1.02 10.31 -13.46
CA LEU A 72 -0.42 10.41 -13.29
C LEU A 72 -0.78 10.25 -11.81
N TRP A 73 -1.82 10.96 -11.37
CA TRP A 73 -2.36 10.87 -10.01
C TRP A 73 -2.81 9.45 -9.63
N LEU A 74 -3.26 8.67 -10.61
CA LEU A 74 -3.55 7.24 -10.51
C LEU A 74 -2.60 6.52 -11.47
N ASN A 75 -1.73 5.70 -10.94
CA ASN A 75 -0.69 5.02 -11.70
C ASN A 75 -0.57 3.53 -11.34
N ASN A 76 -0.07 2.74 -12.29
CA ASN A 76 0.11 1.29 -12.14
C ASN A 76 1.61 0.90 -12.01
N ASN A 77 2.48 1.82 -11.58
CA ASN A 77 3.92 1.59 -11.46
C ASN A 77 4.26 0.39 -10.55
N VAL A 78 3.42 0.12 -9.55
CA VAL A 78 3.56 -1.01 -8.63
C VAL A 78 3.52 -2.37 -9.32
N ALA A 79 2.84 -2.51 -10.46
CA ALA A 79 2.72 -3.77 -11.20
C ALA A 79 4.05 -4.25 -11.79
N SER A 80 5.01 -3.35 -12.01
CA SER A 80 6.34 -3.72 -12.51
C SER A 80 7.21 -4.43 -11.48
N MET A 81 6.93 -4.23 -10.19
CA MET A 81 7.76 -4.72 -9.07
C MET A 81 7.02 -5.72 -8.16
N ASN A 82 5.71 -5.76 -8.24
CA ASN A 82 4.88 -6.54 -7.31
C ASN A 82 3.85 -7.37 -8.07
N LYS A 83 3.54 -8.55 -7.52
CA LYS A 83 2.42 -9.35 -7.99
C LYS A 83 1.11 -8.71 -7.54
N GLN A 84 0.12 -8.69 -8.44
CA GLN A 84 -1.21 -8.22 -8.09
C GLN A 84 -1.81 -9.08 -6.96
N PRO A 85 -2.36 -8.45 -5.90
CA PRO A 85 -3.04 -9.17 -4.83
C PRO A 85 -4.32 -9.83 -5.33
N ALA A 86 -4.72 -10.93 -4.66
CA ALA A 86 -5.99 -11.56 -4.93
C ALA A 86 -7.15 -10.62 -4.53
N VAL A 87 -8.20 -10.57 -5.35
CA VAL A 87 -9.35 -9.66 -5.14
C VAL A 87 -10.10 -9.97 -3.85
N ASP A 88 -10.18 -11.24 -3.46
CA ASP A 88 -10.83 -11.69 -2.23
C ASP A 88 -10.11 -11.27 -0.95
N LEU A 89 -8.84 -10.86 -1.07
CA LEU A 89 -8.08 -10.26 0.03
C LEU A 89 -8.46 -8.78 0.24
N CYS A 90 -9.03 -8.12 -0.77
CA CYS A 90 -9.21 -6.68 -0.80
C CYS A 90 -10.56 -6.26 -0.22
N GLU A 91 -10.58 -5.10 0.44
CA GLU A 91 -11.81 -4.42 0.85
C GLU A 91 -12.34 -3.55 -0.29
N THR A 92 -13.66 -3.53 -0.47
CA THR A 92 -14.31 -2.63 -1.43
C THR A 92 -14.54 -1.27 -0.78
N LEU A 93 -13.87 -0.23 -1.28
CA LEU A 93 -14.08 1.14 -0.82
C LEU A 93 -15.27 1.80 -1.51
N TYR A 94 -15.32 1.70 -2.85
CA TYR A 94 -16.37 2.31 -3.65
C TYR A 94 -16.79 1.38 -4.78
N THR A 95 -18.11 1.33 -5.01
CA THR A 95 -18.69 0.71 -6.19
C THR A 95 -19.55 1.74 -6.92
N PHE A 96 -19.06 2.21 -8.06
CA PHE A 96 -19.80 3.08 -8.97
C PHE A 96 -20.29 2.28 -10.18
N SER A 97 -20.98 2.91 -11.13
CA SER A 97 -21.52 2.23 -12.30
C SER A 97 -20.46 1.68 -13.26
N HIS A 98 -19.29 2.34 -13.36
CA HIS A 98 -18.20 2.00 -14.28
C HIS A 98 -16.84 1.91 -13.60
N LEU A 99 -16.76 2.20 -12.30
CA LEU A 99 -15.53 2.12 -11.52
C LEU A 99 -15.76 1.34 -10.22
N THR A 100 -14.93 0.34 -9.96
CA THR A 100 -14.83 -0.33 -8.66
C THR A 100 -13.47 0.00 -8.05
N VAL A 101 -13.47 0.52 -6.83
CA VAL A 101 -12.27 0.87 -6.07
C VAL A 101 -12.13 -0.12 -4.92
N LEU A 102 -11.10 -0.94 -5.00
CA LEU A 102 -10.69 -1.90 -3.98
C LEU A 102 -9.45 -1.37 -3.25
N MET A 103 -9.22 -1.83 -2.06
CA MET A 103 -8.05 -1.51 -1.25
C MET A 103 -7.49 -2.77 -0.60
N VAL A 104 -6.17 -2.95 -0.63
CA VAL A 104 -5.52 -4.04 0.11
C VAL A 104 -5.57 -3.77 1.61
N PRO A 105 -5.55 -4.81 2.47
CA PRO A 105 -5.35 -4.62 3.90
C PRO A 105 -3.98 -3.98 4.18
N ILE A 106 -3.90 -3.23 5.26
CA ILE A 106 -2.68 -2.48 5.61
C ILE A 106 -1.47 -3.40 5.85
N GLU A 107 -1.70 -4.64 6.27
CA GLU A 107 -0.68 -5.68 6.41
C GLU A 107 -0.03 -6.03 5.07
N TYR A 108 -0.79 -5.97 3.98
CA TYR A 108 -0.25 -6.15 2.62
C TYR A 108 0.70 -4.99 2.26
N VAL A 109 0.34 -3.77 2.64
CA VAL A 109 1.22 -2.60 2.46
C VAL A 109 2.50 -2.75 3.27
N LEU A 110 2.42 -3.28 4.50
CA LEU A 110 3.60 -3.59 5.31
C LEU A 110 4.57 -4.52 4.55
N GLY A 111 4.07 -5.61 3.98
CA GLY A 111 4.88 -6.53 3.17
C GLY A 111 5.51 -5.86 1.94
N MET A 112 4.76 -5.04 1.21
CA MET A 112 5.27 -4.27 0.07
C MET A 112 6.42 -3.32 0.47
N LYS A 113 6.27 -2.62 1.60
CA LYS A 113 7.27 -1.70 2.15
C LYS A 113 8.56 -2.41 2.54
N MET A 114 8.46 -3.64 3.06
CA MET A 114 9.61 -4.46 3.41
C MET A 114 10.41 -4.94 2.17
N ILE A 115 9.83 -4.94 0.99
CA ILE A 115 10.53 -5.25 -0.27
C ILE A 115 11.20 -4.02 -0.86
N SER A 116 10.54 -2.86 -0.84
CA SER A 116 11.06 -1.65 -1.51
C SER A 116 12.18 -0.96 -0.74
N ILE A 117 12.21 -1.03 0.58
CA ILE A 117 13.28 -0.61 1.52
C ILE A 117 13.85 0.78 1.22
N ARG A 118 13.03 1.79 0.98
CA ARG A 118 13.43 3.19 0.94
C ARG A 118 13.42 3.77 2.35
N GLU A 119 14.15 4.85 2.62
CA GLU A 119 14.18 5.49 3.94
C GLU A 119 12.78 5.82 4.47
N GLN A 120 11.89 6.31 3.61
CA GLN A 120 10.50 6.58 3.98
C GLN A 120 9.73 5.29 4.31
N ASP A 121 10.07 4.17 3.65
CA ASP A 121 9.40 2.89 3.88
C ASP A 121 9.64 2.34 5.29
N LEU A 122 10.83 2.55 5.86
CA LEU A 122 11.11 2.17 7.25
C LEU A 122 10.24 2.94 8.26
N LYS A 123 10.03 4.23 8.02
CA LYS A 123 9.11 5.05 8.83
C LYS A 123 7.66 4.58 8.70
N ASP A 124 7.24 4.27 7.47
CA ASP A 124 5.90 3.74 7.19
C ASP A 124 5.70 2.36 7.85
N ILE A 125 6.71 1.47 7.82
CA ILE A 125 6.70 0.17 8.51
C ILE A 125 6.49 0.37 10.02
N GLY A 126 7.27 1.25 10.64
CA GLY A 126 7.13 1.57 12.07
C GLY A 126 5.74 2.13 12.41
N ALA A 127 5.21 3.01 11.57
CA ALA A 127 3.87 3.57 11.75
C ALA A 127 2.77 2.49 11.66
N ILE A 128 2.88 1.56 10.69
CA ILE A 128 1.93 0.45 10.55
C ILE A 128 2.00 -0.48 11.77
N ILE A 129 3.20 -0.86 12.21
CA ILE A 129 3.42 -1.72 13.38
C ILE A 129 2.74 -1.12 14.61
N LYS A 130 2.93 0.18 14.84
CA LYS A 130 2.33 0.90 15.96
C LYS A 130 0.81 1.01 15.83
N TYR A 131 0.31 1.32 14.63
CA TYR A 131 -1.13 1.42 14.35
C TYR A 131 -1.87 0.11 14.58
N LYS A 132 -1.27 -1.01 14.14
CA LYS A 132 -1.83 -2.36 14.31
C LYS A 132 -1.55 -2.97 15.68
N ASP A 133 -0.81 -2.28 16.52
CA ASP A 133 -0.41 -2.75 17.85
C ASP A 133 0.31 -4.12 17.80
N PHE A 134 1.19 -4.28 16.82
CA PHE A 134 1.99 -5.49 16.71
C PHE A 134 3.10 -5.52 17.74
N HIS A 135 3.18 -6.61 18.54
CA HIS A 135 4.19 -6.79 19.57
C HIS A 135 5.13 -7.99 19.33
N SER A 136 4.84 -8.82 18.33
CA SER A 136 5.62 -10.02 18.05
C SER A 136 6.20 -9.98 16.63
N PRO A 137 7.49 -9.64 16.46
CA PRO A 137 8.15 -9.69 15.16
C PRO A 137 8.03 -11.05 14.48
N PHE A 138 8.18 -12.14 15.23
CA PHE A 138 8.08 -13.49 14.67
C PHE A 138 6.70 -13.78 14.09
N LYS A 139 5.64 -13.46 14.86
CA LYS A 139 4.27 -13.66 14.37
C LYS A 139 3.97 -12.78 13.16
N THR A 140 4.36 -11.51 13.20
CA THR A 140 4.15 -10.57 12.10
C THR A 140 4.85 -11.06 10.82
N PHE A 141 6.10 -11.53 10.94
CA PHE A 141 6.85 -12.07 9.82
C PHE A 141 6.20 -13.29 9.19
N GLU A 142 5.75 -14.25 10.01
CA GLU A 142 5.05 -15.44 9.53
C GLU A 142 3.70 -15.10 8.87
N ASP A 143 2.95 -14.14 9.41
CA ASP A 143 1.68 -13.71 8.84
C ASP A 143 1.90 -13.01 7.47
N LEU A 144 2.95 -12.22 7.33
CA LEU A 144 3.32 -11.63 6.03
C LEU A 144 3.71 -12.70 5.00
N ARG A 145 4.44 -13.73 5.42
CA ARG A 145 4.77 -14.85 4.53
C ARG A 145 3.51 -15.59 4.05
N LYS A 146 2.51 -15.77 4.90
CA LYS A 146 1.20 -16.34 4.52
C LYS A 146 0.45 -15.47 3.51
N LEU A 147 0.69 -14.15 3.50
CA LEU A 147 0.16 -13.22 2.49
C LEU A 147 0.93 -13.29 1.16
N GLY A 148 1.97 -14.12 1.06
CA GLY A 148 2.74 -14.32 -0.16
C GLY A 148 4.04 -13.50 -0.24
N PHE A 149 4.48 -12.87 0.85
CA PHE A 149 5.74 -12.14 0.92
C PHE A 149 6.88 -13.08 1.36
N ASP A 150 7.33 -13.97 0.45
CA ASP A 150 8.32 -15.00 0.77
C ASP A 150 9.77 -14.48 0.81
N THR A 151 10.05 -13.33 0.18
CA THR A 151 11.39 -12.76 0.01
C THR A 151 11.73 -11.63 0.99
N ILE A 152 10.86 -11.36 1.97
CA ILE A 152 11.10 -10.32 2.97
C ILE A 152 12.21 -10.72 3.94
N ASP A 153 12.98 -9.72 4.39
CA ASP A 153 14.05 -9.88 5.35
C ASP A 153 13.56 -9.59 6.77
N PHE A 154 13.83 -10.50 7.69
CA PHE A 154 13.44 -10.35 9.09
C PHE A 154 14.15 -9.16 9.77
N SER A 155 15.37 -8.82 9.36
CA SER A 155 16.10 -7.67 9.89
C SER A 155 15.41 -6.33 9.58
N VAL A 156 14.81 -6.20 8.38
CA VAL A 156 14.02 -5.02 8.00
C VAL A 156 12.79 -4.87 8.89
N LEU A 157 12.12 -5.99 9.21
CA LEU A 157 10.99 -5.96 10.13
C LEU A 157 11.42 -5.53 11.54
N LEU A 158 12.56 -6.02 12.05
CA LEU A 158 13.09 -5.61 13.35
C LEU A 158 13.46 -4.13 13.38
N GLU A 159 14.01 -3.59 12.31
CA GLU A 159 14.25 -2.15 12.17
C GLU A 159 12.93 -1.36 12.23
N GLY A 160 11.89 -1.84 11.56
CA GLY A 160 10.54 -1.29 11.67
C GLY A 160 9.99 -1.30 13.09
N PHE A 161 10.21 -2.38 13.83
CA PHE A 161 9.84 -2.46 15.26
C PHE A 161 10.64 -1.46 16.12
N SER A 162 11.92 -1.22 15.81
CA SER A 162 12.69 -0.18 16.50
C SER A 162 12.17 1.23 16.21
N HIS A 163 11.69 1.49 14.99
CA HIS A 163 11.01 2.73 14.66
C HIS A 163 9.67 2.90 15.42
N ALA A 164 8.97 1.81 15.67
CA ALA A 164 7.68 1.84 16.39
C ALA A 164 7.86 2.02 17.91
N TYR A 165 8.83 1.31 18.52
CA TYR A 165 8.94 1.15 19.97
C TYR A 165 10.27 1.63 20.56
N GLY A 166 11.25 1.98 19.73
CA GLY A 166 12.56 2.49 20.13
C GLY A 166 13.65 1.43 20.21
N MET A 167 14.89 1.89 20.30
CA MET A 167 16.08 1.02 20.33
C MET A 167 16.18 0.20 21.61
N GLU A 168 15.76 0.74 22.77
CA GLU A 168 15.74 0.02 24.05
C GLU A 168 14.86 -1.23 23.98
N TRP A 169 13.70 -1.12 23.32
CA TRP A 169 12.82 -2.25 23.06
C TRP A 169 13.52 -3.32 22.22
N LEU A 170 14.25 -2.89 21.16
CA LEU A 170 14.97 -3.81 20.27
C LEU A 170 16.08 -4.55 21.01
N GLU A 171 16.85 -3.86 21.85
CA GLU A 171 17.92 -4.46 22.65
C GLU A 171 17.38 -5.50 23.64
N GLU A 172 16.26 -5.22 24.27
CA GLU A 172 15.59 -6.14 25.20
C GLU A 172 15.05 -7.37 24.44
N PHE A 173 14.40 -7.14 23.28
CA PHE A 173 13.94 -8.21 22.41
C PHE A 173 15.08 -9.15 21.99
N PHE A 174 16.27 -8.61 21.62
CA PHE A 174 17.43 -9.42 21.27
C PHE A 174 17.92 -10.26 22.46
N LYS A 175 17.99 -9.69 23.66
CA LYS A 175 18.42 -10.39 24.87
C LYS A 175 17.51 -11.58 25.21
N GLU A 176 16.21 -11.38 25.10
CA GLU A 176 15.19 -12.38 25.45
C GLU A 176 15.06 -13.51 24.41
N ASN A 177 15.38 -13.22 23.12
CA ASN A 177 15.06 -14.12 22.02
C ASN A 177 16.29 -14.70 21.29
N GLN A 178 17.49 -14.67 21.86
CA GLN A 178 18.73 -15.07 21.22
C GLN A 178 18.67 -16.42 20.50
N GLU A 179 18.13 -17.46 21.15
CA GLU A 179 18.05 -18.80 20.57
C GLU A 179 17.03 -18.89 19.42
N LYS A 180 15.94 -18.15 19.51
CA LYS A 180 14.90 -18.14 18.47
C LYS A 180 15.37 -17.38 17.23
N LEU A 181 16.14 -16.32 17.44
CA LEU A 181 16.71 -15.49 16.37
C LEU A 181 17.66 -16.27 15.45
N LYS A 182 18.39 -17.26 15.95
CA LYS A 182 19.27 -18.12 15.15
C LYS A 182 18.59 -18.82 13.96
N ARG A 183 17.26 -18.88 13.95
CA ARG A 183 16.47 -19.48 12.85
C ARG A 183 16.16 -18.50 11.73
N TYR A 184 16.44 -17.22 11.93
CA TYR A 184 16.10 -16.14 11.00
C TYR A 184 17.34 -15.46 10.38
N TYR A 185 18.54 -15.87 10.82
CA TYR A 185 19.83 -15.41 10.33
C TYR A 185 20.73 -16.54 9.84
#